data_4d618695de3a2c4460aa7bebbaef8041
#
_entry.id   4d618695de3a2c4460aa7bebbaef8041
#
_cell.length_a   1.000
_cell.length_b   1.000
_cell.length_c   1.000
_cell.angle_alpha   90.00
_cell.angle_beta   90.00
_cell.angle_gamma   90.00
#
_symmetry.space_group_name_H-M   'P 1'
#
loop_
_entity.id
_entity.type
_entity.pdbx_description
1 polymer ?
#
loop_
_entity_poly.entity_id
_entity_poly.type
_entity_poly.pdbx_seq_one_letter_code
_entity_poly.pdbx_strand_id
1 'polypeptide(L)'
;MSNTDKTYKGLISYNSKGFILLGSTIALFIILSVFSIFLIKIVVKENQISSYNLIDIRARNLSQSGLEHGVQLFNSNNTPYLSPVSKNLNGGQYTVSFETANNESGSTLPYKHYAMVNSSASINDATRNTRLFVSSYPDAFNLAFFGNRNGIPWKALNFDGNDQA
;
A
#
# COMPACT_ATOMS: atom_id res chain seq x y z
N MET A 1 -29.77 43.76 -73.06
CA MET A 1 -28.70 43.13 -72.24
C MET A 1 -29.29 42.76 -70.88
N SER A 2 -29.25 41.62 -70.66
CA SER A 2 -30.09 40.59 -70.03
C SER A 2 -30.09 40.68 -68.48
N ASN A 3 -31.28 40.75 -67.91
CA ASN A 3 -31.57 40.77 -66.48
C ASN A 3 -31.26 39.36 -65.80
N THR A 4 -30.82 38.41 -66.58
CA THR A 4 -30.47 37.04 -66.13
C THR A 4 -29.13 37.00 -65.41
N ASP A 5 -28.19 37.90 -65.73
CA ASP A 5 -26.82 37.85 -65.17
C ASP A 5 -26.75 38.25 -63.70
N LYS A 6 -27.68 39.11 -63.24
CA LYS A 6 -27.75 39.54 -61.81
C LYS A 6 -28.33 38.48 -60.86
N THR A 7 -29.21 37.64 -61.39
CA THR A 7 -29.88 36.60 -60.58
C THR A 7 -28.91 35.44 -60.27
N TYR A 8 -28.06 35.11 -61.23
CA TYR A 8 -27.06 34.03 -61.02
C TYR A 8 -25.94 34.39 -60.06
N LYS A 9 -25.48 35.65 -60.08
CA LYS A 9 -24.46 36.09 -59.10
C LYS A 9 -24.97 36.12 -57.67
N GLY A 10 -26.25 36.45 -57.46
CA GLY A 10 -26.88 36.38 -56.13
C GLY A 10 -27.04 34.98 -55.56
N LEU A 11 -27.40 34.02 -56.42
CA LEU A 11 -27.57 32.59 -56.04
C LEU A 11 -26.26 31.92 -55.68
N ILE A 12 -25.20 32.19 -56.47
CA ILE A 12 -23.87 31.64 -56.22
C ILE A 12 -23.27 32.22 -54.91
N SER A 13 -23.51 33.51 -54.63
CA SER A 13 -23.05 34.15 -53.39
C SER A 13 -23.78 33.62 -52.13
N TYR A 14 -25.05 33.26 -52.26
CA TYR A 14 -25.85 32.72 -51.15
C TYR A 14 -25.45 31.27 -50.83
N ASN A 15 -25.15 30.48 -51.85
CA ASN A 15 -24.74 29.08 -51.72
C ASN A 15 -23.32 28.96 -51.10
N SER A 16 -22.41 29.91 -51.39
CA SER A 16 -21.05 29.89 -50.84
C SER A 16 -21.03 30.17 -49.33
N LYS A 17 -21.91 31.04 -48.82
CA LYS A 17 -22.03 31.35 -47.39
C LYS A 17 -22.58 30.12 -46.62
N GLY A 18 -23.56 29.41 -47.18
CA GLY A 18 -24.10 28.18 -46.59
C GLY A 18 -23.08 27.08 -46.52
N PHE A 19 -22.23 26.92 -47.53
CA PHE A 19 -21.18 25.93 -47.59
C PHE A 19 -20.07 26.20 -46.55
N ILE A 20 -19.69 27.44 -46.31
CA ILE A 20 -18.72 27.83 -45.29
C ILE A 20 -19.26 27.55 -43.90
N LEU A 21 -20.53 27.85 -43.64
CA LEU A 21 -21.19 27.57 -42.37
C LEU A 21 -21.25 26.05 -42.09
N LEU A 22 -21.61 25.26 -43.09
CA LEU A 22 -21.64 23.78 -42.98
C LEU A 22 -20.25 23.20 -42.70
N GLY A 23 -19.24 23.69 -43.42
CA GLY A 23 -17.84 23.25 -43.22
C GLY A 23 -17.34 23.59 -41.81
N SER A 24 -17.65 24.76 -41.28
CA SER A 24 -17.23 25.17 -39.94
C SER A 24 -17.92 24.35 -38.84
N THR A 25 -19.21 24.04 -39.02
CA THR A 25 -19.93 23.17 -38.03
C THR A 25 -19.39 21.77 -38.03
N ILE A 26 -19.11 21.16 -39.17
CA ILE A 26 -18.49 19.83 -39.26
C ILE A 26 -17.11 19.83 -38.60
N ALA A 27 -16.28 20.83 -38.86
CA ALA A 27 -14.97 20.95 -38.25
C ALA A 27 -15.06 21.05 -36.73
N LEU A 28 -16.01 21.83 -36.20
CA LEU A 28 -16.27 21.96 -34.77
C LEU A 28 -16.70 20.63 -34.13
N PHE A 29 -17.58 19.89 -34.80
CA PHE A 29 -17.99 18.54 -34.34
C PHE A 29 -16.82 17.56 -34.31
N ILE A 30 -15.93 17.61 -35.27
CA ILE A 30 -14.75 16.74 -35.28
C ILE A 30 -13.84 17.09 -34.08
N ILE A 31 -13.58 18.36 -33.85
CA ILE A 31 -12.76 18.81 -32.71
C ILE A 31 -13.37 18.38 -31.39
N LEU A 32 -14.67 18.61 -31.19
CA LEU A 32 -15.38 18.20 -29.98
C LEU A 32 -15.37 16.67 -29.78
N SER A 33 -15.50 15.91 -30.87
CA SER A 33 -15.45 14.44 -30.80
C SER A 33 -14.08 13.93 -30.37
N VAL A 34 -13.00 14.51 -30.93
CA VAL A 34 -11.63 14.14 -30.53
C VAL A 34 -11.37 14.52 -29.09
N PHE A 35 -11.84 15.70 -28.66
CA PHE A 35 -11.70 16.14 -27.26
C PHE A 35 -12.47 15.22 -26.30
N SER A 36 -13.69 14.81 -26.64
CA SER A 36 -14.50 13.88 -25.87
C SER A 36 -13.82 12.54 -25.68
N ILE A 37 -13.22 11.98 -26.75
CA ILE A 37 -12.46 10.72 -26.67
C ILE A 37 -11.26 10.87 -25.72
N PHE A 38 -10.59 12.01 -25.77
CA PHE A 38 -9.45 12.28 -24.90
C PHE A 38 -9.87 12.35 -23.41
N LEU A 39 -10.97 13.04 -23.11
CA LEU A 39 -11.54 13.10 -21.77
C LEU A 39 -11.93 11.72 -21.22
N ILE A 40 -12.59 10.91 -22.05
CA ILE A 40 -12.97 9.54 -21.66
C ILE A 40 -11.72 8.73 -21.28
N LYS A 41 -10.65 8.81 -22.06
CA LYS A 41 -9.40 8.10 -21.75
C LYS A 41 -8.80 8.54 -20.40
N ILE A 42 -8.84 9.85 -20.07
CA ILE A 42 -8.37 10.35 -18.78
C ILE A 42 -9.19 9.78 -17.64
N VAL A 43 -10.52 9.85 -17.73
CA VAL A 43 -11.44 9.36 -16.69
C VAL A 43 -11.26 7.84 -16.46
N VAL A 44 -11.14 7.06 -17.53
CA VAL A 44 -10.89 5.61 -17.40
C VAL A 44 -9.57 5.34 -16.69
N LYS A 45 -8.53 6.09 -17.02
CA LYS A 45 -7.22 5.94 -16.40
C LYS A 45 -7.22 6.33 -14.92
N GLU A 46 -7.91 7.41 -14.55
CA GLU A 46 -8.09 7.81 -13.15
C GLU A 46 -8.85 6.77 -12.34
N ASN A 47 -9.91 6.19 -12.89
CA ASN A 47 -10.66 5.12 -12.25
C ASN A 47 -9.80 3.86 -12.03
N GLN A 48 -8.95 3.51 -12.99
CA GLN A 48 -8.01 2.40 -12.84
C GLN A 48 -7.00 2.68 -11.72
N ILE A 49 -6.38 3.85 -11.69
CA ILE A 49 -5.44 4.26 -10.65
C ILE A 49 -6.11 4.23 -9.27
N SER A 50 -7.31 4.77 -9.16
CA SER A 50 -8.09 4.77 -7.91
C SER A 50 -8.39 3.34 -7.43
N SER A 51 -8.76 2.45 -8.34
CA SER A 51 -9.00 1.04 -8.03
C SER A 51 -7.73 0.33 -7.53
N TYR A 52 -6.60 0.54 -8.19
CA TYR A 52 -5.31 -0.01 -7.74
C TYR A 52 -4.90 0.51 -6.37
N ASN A 53 -5.07 1.80 -6.11
CA ASN A 53 -4.79 2.40 -4.82
C ASN A 53 -5.65 1.79 -3.71
N LEU A 54 -6.94 1.55 -3.98
CA LEU A 54 -7.85 0.93 -3.02
C LEU A 54 -7.42 -0.51 -2.68
N ILE A 55 -7.05 -1.30 -3.69
CA ILE A 55 -6.55 -2.67 -3.51
C ILE A 55 -5.25 -2.66 -2.70
N ASP A 56 -4.36 -1.73 -2.99
CA ASP A 56 -3.10 -1.56 -2.27
C ASP A 56 -3.30 -1.22 -0.79
N ILE A 57 -4.17 -0.27 -0.49
CA ILE A 57 -4.54 0.09 0.89
C ILE A 57 -5.13 -1.13 1.64
N ARG A 58 -6.00 -1.89 0.98
CA ARG A 58 -6.57 -3.11 1.56
C ARG A 58 -5.50 -4.16 1.85
N ALA A 59 -4.57 -4.39 0.92
CA ALA A 59 -3.46 -5.32 1.11
C ALA A 59 -2.55 -4.89 2.26
N ARG A 60 -2.29 -3.59 2.39
CA ARG A 60 -1.53 -3.02 3.51
C ARG A 60 -2.24 -3.23 4.85
N ASN A 61 -3.53 -2.93 4.94
CA ASN A 61 -4.31 -3.14 6.15
C ASN A 61 -4.37 -4.62 6.53
N LEU A 62 -4.50 -5.50 5.54
CA LEU A 62 -4.49 -6.94 5.74
C LEU A 62 -3.14 -7.42 6.28
N SER A 63 -2.03 -6.91 5.75
CA SER A 63 -0.69 -7.21 6.25
C SER A 63 -0.50 -6.74 7.69
N GLN A 64 -1.04 -5.58 8.04
CA GLN A 64 -1.02 -5.08 9.40
C GLN A 64 -1.86 -5.93 10.35
N SER A 65 -3.06 -6.35 9.95
CA SER A 65 -3.88 -7.30 10.73
C SER A 65 -3.17 -8.64 10.94
N GLY A 66 -2.44 -9.11 9.93
CA GLY A 66 -1.58 -10.29 10.06
C GLY A 66 -0.46 -10.09 11.08
N LEU A 67 0.15 -8.91 11.08
CA LEU A 67 1.18 -8.56 12.06
C LEU A 67 0.63 -8.55 13.50
N GLU A 68 -0.52 -7.94 13.72
CA GLU A 68 -1.20 -7.92 15.03
C GLU A 68 -1.53 -9.33 15.51
N HIS A 69 -2.03 -10.18 14.60
CA HIS A 69 -2.25 -11.59 14.88
C HIS A 69 -0.94 -12.31 15.26
N GLY A 70 0.16 -12.01 14.58
CA GLY A 70 1.48 -12.55 14.90
C GLY A 70 1.94 -12.14 16.30
N VAL A 71 1.76 -10.88 16.68
CA VAL A 71 2.07 -10.39 18.04
C VAL A 71 1.21 -11.09 19.09
N GLN A 72 -0.07 -11.31 18.83
CA GLN A 72 -0.94 -12.07 19.74
C GLN A 72 -0.47 -13.51 19.92
N LEU A 73 -0.09 -14.17 18.83
CA LEU A 73 0.46 -15.54 18.87
C LEU A 73 1.78 -15.58 19.66
N PHE A 74 2.65 -14.60 19.48
CA PHE A 74 3.89 -14.47 20.22
C PHE A 74 3.62 -14.29 21.72
N ASN A 75 2.72 -13.38 22.09
CA ASN A 75 2.38 -13.09 23.50
C ASN A 75 1.69 -14.28 24.19
N SER A 76 0.86 -15.04 23.47
CA SER A 76 0.12 -16.17 24.07
C SER A 76 1.01 -17.36 24.41
N ASN A 77 2.11 -17.56 23.68
CA ASN A 77 2.95 -18.75 23.83
C ASN A 77 4.38 -18.46 24.31
N ASN A 78 4.77 -17.19 24.40
CA ASN A 78 6.14 -16.75 24.74
C ASN A 78 7.25 -17.39 23.87
N THR A 79 6.88 -18.11 22.82
CA THR A 79 7.79 -18.76 21.89
C THR A 79 7.36 -18.46 20.47
N PRO A 80 8.28 -18.08 19.59
CA PRO A 80 7.95 -17.88 18.18
C PRO A 80 7.51 -19.22 17.56
N TYR A 81 6.42 -19.18 16.81
CA TYR A 81 5.97 -20.33 16.03
C TYR A 81 6.97 -20.60 14.92
N LEU A 82 7.40 -21.84 14.80
CA LEU A 82 8.30 -22.25 13.74
C LEU A 82 7.59 -22.36 12.38
N SER A 83 6.30 -22.65 12.39
CA SER A 83 5.51 -22.82 11.16
C SER A 83 4.75 -21.54 10.81
N PRO A 84 4.76 -21.13 9.53
CA PRO A 84 3.95 -20.03 9.08
C PRO A 84 2.45 -20.29 9.29
N VAL A 85 1.73 -19.28 9.74
CA VAL A 85 0.28 -19.32 9.95
C VAL A 85 -0.40 -18.46 8.89
N SER A 86 -1.27 -19.08 8.09
CA SER A 86 -2.03 -18.37 7.04
C SER A 86 -3.51 -18.30 7.41
N LYS A 87 -4.13 -17.15 7.16
CA LYS A 87 -5.57 -16.93 7.32
C LYS A 87 -6.15 -16.10 6.16
N ASN A 88 -7.39 -16.38 5.85
CA ASN A 88 -8.18 -15.61 4.90
C ASN A 88 -9.02 -14.59 5.65
N LEU A 89 -9.01 -13.35 5.18
CA LEU A 89 -9.77 -12.24 5.74
C LEU A 89 -10.17 -11.24 4.64
N ASN A 90 -11.43 -10.86 4.59
CA ASN A 90 -11.95 -9.81 3.69
C ASN A 90 -11.57 -9.97 2.21
N GLY A 91 -11.59 -11.19 1.69
CA GLY A 91 -11.29 -11.50 0.28
C GLY A 91 -9.80 -11.52 -0.06
N GLY A 92 -8.92 -11.46 0.93
CA GLY A 92 -7.48 -11.66 0.79
C GLY A 92 -6.95 -12.70 1.75
N GLN A 93 -5.68 -13.00 1.64
CA GLN A 93 -4.96 -13.93 2.51
C GLN A 93 -3.76 -13.22 3.11
N TYR A 94 -3.51 -13.47 4.40
CA TYR A 94 -2.23 -13.13 5.00
C TYR A 94 -1.53 -14.36 5.57
N THR A 95 -0.21 -14.31 5.57
CA THR A 95 0.66 -15.32 6.15
C THR A 95 1.60 -14.65 7.13
N VAL A 96 1.62 -15.16 8.36
CA VAL A 96 2.52 -14.72 9.43
C VAL A 96 3.62 -15.75 9.59
N SER A 97 4.86 -15.28 9.59
CA SER A 97 6.04 -16.10 9.88
C SER A 97 6.91 -15.41 10.93
N PHE A 98 7.66 -16.21 11.65
CA PHE A 98 8.56 -15.76 12.70
C PHE A 98 9.99 -16.12 12.33
N GLU A 99 10.89 -15.16 12.48
CA GLU A 99 12.32 -15.38 12.35
C GLU A 99 12.96 -15.15 13.72
N THR A 100 13.80 -16.10 14.14
CA THR A 100 14.55 -16.03 15.39
C THR A 100 16.04 -16.07 15.13
N ALA A 101 16.84 -15.73 16.12
CA ALA A 101 18.30 -15.79 16.01
C ALA A 101 18.85 -17.19 15.64
N ASN A 102 18.06 -18.22 15.90
CA ASN A 102 18.45 -19.63 15.65
C ASN A 102 17.84 -20.19 14.35
N ASN A 103 17.31 -19.36 13.48
CA ASN A 103 16.69 -19.85 12.26
C ASN A 103 17.76 -20.37 11.29
N GLU A 104 17.59 -21.59 10.81
CA GLU A 104 18.49 -22.23 9.83
C GLU A 104 18.58 -21.49 8.50
N SER A 105 17.65 -20.57 8.21
CA SER A 105 17.60 -19.78 6.99
C SER A 105 18.62 -18.64 6.93
N GLY A 106 19.54 -18.53 7.88
CA GLY A 106 20.64 -17.56 7.83
C GLY A 106 20.27 -16.12 8.19
N SER A 107 19.05 -15.88 8.68
CA SER A 107 18.65 -14.61 9.25
C SER A 107 19.28 -14.45 10.63
N THR A 108 20.33 -13.65 10.70
CA THR A 108 21.02 -13.34 11.96
C THR A 108 20.35 -12.17 12.64
N LEU A 109 19.38 -12.41 13.47
CA LEU A 109 18.99 -11.42 14.48
C LEU A 109 20.13 -11.29 15.48
N PRO A 110 20.58 -10.07 15.82
CA PRO A 110 21.78 -9.88 16.64
C PRO A 110 21.64 -10.38 18.08
N TYR A 111 20.40 -10.64 18.53
CA TYR A 111 20.14 -11.00 19.92
C TYR A 111 19.16 -12.18 20.03
N LYS A 112 19.49 -13.14 20.92
CA LYS A 112 18.67 -14.35 21.16
C LYS A 112 17.25 -14.10 21.67
N HIS A 113 17.03 -12.91 22.25
CA HIS A 113 15.74 -12.54 22.85
C HIS A 113 14.81 -11.77 21.92
N TYR A 114 15.26 -11.51 20.70
CA TYR A 114 14.44 -10.87 19.68
C TYR A 114 13.89 -11.90 18.70
N ALA A 115 12.67 -11.67 18.30
CA ALA A 115 12.07 -12.34 17.17
C ALA A 115 11.56 -11.28 16.18
N MET A 116 11.61 -11.60 14.90
CA MET A 116 11.03 -10.78 13.87
C MET A 116 9.73 -11.43 13.41
N VAL A 117 8.63 -10.71 13.56
CA VAL A 117 7.32 -11.10 13.02
C VAL A 117 7.22 -10.54 11.62
N ASN A 118 7.07 -11.40 10.63
CA ASN A 118 6.84 -11.04 9.24
C ASN A 118 5.38 -11.34 8.89
N SER A 119 4.68 -10.39 8.32
CA SER A 119 3.35 -10.59 7.76
C SER A 119 3.36 -10.26 6.28
N SER A 120 3.01 -11.23 5.46
CA SER A 120 2.80 -11.09 4.02
C SER A 120 1.31 -11.22 3.73
N ALA A 121 0.73 -10.22 3.07
CA ALA A 121 -0.67 -10.25 2.68
C ALA A 121 -0.83 -10.03 1.18
N SER A 122 -1.79 -10.74 0.60
CA SER A 122 -2.15 -10.63 -0.81
C SER A 122 -3.65 -10.46 -0.99
N ILE A 123 -4.04 -9.52 -1.85
CA ILE A 123 -5.40 -9.31 -2.32
C ILE A 123 -5.33 -9.08 -3.81
N ASN A 124 -5.97 -9.96 -4.60
CA ASN A 124 -5.82 -9.97 -6.04
C ASN A 124 -4.32 -9.97 -6.43
N ASP A 125 -3.89 -8.97 -7.20
CA ASP A 125 -2.51 -8.85 -7.68
C ASP A 125 -1.61 -8.00 -6.74
N ALA A 126 -2.17 -7.42 -5.67
CA ALA A 126 -1.40 -6.62 -4.73
C ALA A 126 -0.88 -7.46 -3.57
N THR A 127 0.43 -7.40 -3.34
CA THR A 127 1.10 -8.04 -2.21
C THR A 127 1.81 -6.99 -1.36
N ARG A 128 1.64 -7.08 -0.03
CA ARG A 128 2.30 -6.19 0.94
C ARG A 128 2.91 -7.00 2.07
N ASN A 129 4.11 -6.61 2.45
CA ASN A 129 4.86 -7.22 3.53
C ASN A 129 5.10 -6.19 4.62
N THR A 130 4.86 -6.58 5.87
CA THR A 130 5.12 -5.76 7.06
C THR A 130 5.94 -6.57 8.05
N ARG A 131 6.85 -5.93 8.76
CA ARG A 131 7.75 -6.57 9.71
C ARG A 131 7.74 -5.82 11.02
N LEU A 132 7.86 -6.56 12.12
CA LEU A 132 7.97 -6.00 13.46
C LEU A 132 8.97 -6.81 14.27
N PHE A 133 9.86 -6.11 14.96
CA PHE A 133 10.72 -6.73 15.96
C PHE A 133 9.98 -6.80 17.29
N VAL A 134 9.96 -7.96 17.89
CA VAL A 134 9.39 -8.22 19.20
C VAL A 134 10.47 -8.78 20.11
N SER A 135 10.40 -8.44 21.40
CA SER A 135 11.35 -8.90 22.39
C SER A 135 10.65 -9.81 23.39
N SER A 136 11.28 -10.93 23.73
CA SER A 136 10.84 -11.84 24.77
C SER A 136 11.55 -11.60 26.12
N TYR A 137 12.05 -10.38 26.33
CA TYR A 137 12.67 -10.07 27.61
C TYR A 137 11.66 -10.22 28.75
N PRO A 138 12.02 -10.94 29.83
CA PRO A 138 11.21 -10.98 31.05
C PRO A 138 10.95 -9.56 31.59
N ASP A 139 9.79 -9.37 32.22
CA ASP A 139 9.44 -8.07 32.84
C ASP A 139 10.47 -7.58 33.85
N ALA A 140 11.27 -8.49 34.42
CA ALA A 140 12.39 -8.14 35.28
C ALA A 140 13.39 -7.17 34.65
N PHE A 141 13.56 -7.21 33.33
CA PHE A 141 14.44 -6.26 32.61
C PHE A 141 13.83 -4.87 32.40
N ASN A 142 12.55 -4.73 32.64
CA ASN A 142 11.88 -3.42 32.69
C ASN A 142 12.12 -2.70 34.02
N LEU A 143 12.67 -3.42 35.02
CA LEU A 143 13.04 -2.84 36.31
C LEU A 143 14.51 -2.40 36.26
N ALA A 144 14.81 -1.22 36.77
CA ALA A 144 16.17 -0.73 36.87
C ALA A 144 17.08 -1.61 37.77
N PHE A 145 16.44 -2.52 38.51
CA PHE A 145 17.13 -3.44 39.41
C PHE A 145 16.33 -4.75 39.54
N PHE A 146 16.99 -5.89 39.32
CA PHE A 146 16.50 -7.18 39.76
C PHE A 146 17.61 -7.88 40.55
N GLY A 147 17.26 -8.32 41.77
CA GLY A 147 18.20 -9.02 42.62
C GLY A 147 18.24 -10.51 42.33
N ASN A 148 19.43 -11.08 42.23
CA ASN A 148 19.59 -12.52 42.27
C ASN A 148 19.44 -13.00 43.71
N ARG A 149 18.80 -14.15 43.93
CA ARG A 149 18.41 -14.73 45.20
C ARG A 149 19.56 -14.93 46.23
N ASN A 150 20.82 -14.85 45.81
CA ASN A 150 22.00 -15.12 46.61
C ASN A 150 22.84 -13.92 47.03
N GLY A 151 22.22 -12.80 47.23
CA GLY A 151 22.91 -11.73 47.91
C GLY A 151 22.98 -10.45 47.13
N ILE A 152 22.09 -9.60 47.51
CA ILE A 152 22.28 -8.17 47.27
C ILE A 152 23.45 -7.77 48.16
N PRO A 153 24.59 -7.40 47.62
CA PRO A 153 25.65 -6.86 48.47
C PRO A 153 25.11 -5.55 49.10
N TRP A 154 25.10 -5.49 50.38
CA TRP A 154 24.64 -4.35 51.18
C TRP A 154 25.45 -3.06 50.99
N LYS A 155 26.38 -3.03 50.03
CA LYS A 155 27.12 -1.83 49.69
C LYS A 155 26.49 -1.17 48.47
N ALA A 156 26.34 0.13 48.58
CA ALA A 156 25.73 1.01 47.60
C ALA A 156 26.02 0.60 46.15
N LEU A 157 25.00 0.07 45.50
CA LEU A 157 25.01 -0.19 44.08
C LEU A 157 24.83 1.16 43.40
N ASN A 158 25.88 1.60 42.75
CA ASN A 158 25.82 2.81 41.93
C ASN A 158 25.29 2.38 40.52
N PHE A 159 24.04 2.63 40.26
CA PHE A 159 23.47 2.46 38.95
C PHE A 159 23.67 3.73 38.13
N ASP A 160 24.74 3.81 37.41
CA ASP A 160 24.79 4.77 36.33
C ASP A 160 24.18 4.07 35.11
N GLY A 161 23.27 4.68 34.41
CA GLY A 161 22.54 4.06 33.29
C GLY A 161 23.40 3.64 32.08
N ASN A 162 24.72 3.52 32.26
CA ASN A 162 25.68 3.14 31.22
C ASN A 162 26.16 1.67 31.31
N ASP A 163 25.77 0.92 32.33
CA ASP A 163 26.14 -0.50 32.46
C ASP A 163 25.30 -1.43 31.59
N GLN A 164 25.04 -1.01 30.36
CA GLN A 164 24.41 -1.84 29.32
C GLN A 164 25.46 -2.30 28.31
N ALA A 165 26.45 -3.00 28.76
CA ALA A 165 27.35 -3.73 27.89
C ALA A 165 26.98 -5.21 27.82
#